data_5322b27d134abb4c1cc401d0ff47149e
#
_entry.id   5322b27d134abb4c1cc401d0ff47149e
#
_cell.length_a   1.000
_cell.length_b   1.000
_cell.length_c   1.000
_cell.angle_alpha   90.00
_cell.angle_beta   90.00
_cell.angle_gamma   90.00
#
_symmetry.space_group_name_H-M   'P 1'
#
loop_
_entity.id
_entity.type
_entity.pdbx_description
1 polymer ?
#
loop_
_entity_poly.entity_id
_entity_poly.type
_entity_poly.pdbx_seq_one_letter_code
_entity_poly.pdbx_strand_id
1 'polypeptide(L)' 'MKLYDLLRAITHQNYTIVLQDVNFINTTRKLETLEEIKEHFDNTVVSVDEDWTITITTQKI' A
#
# COMPACT_ATOMS: atom_id res chain seq x y z
N MET A 1 -7.28 -8.14 -0.30
CA MET A 1 -7.53 -7.07 -1.29
C MET A 1 -6.20 -6.61 -1.87
N LYS A 2 -6.13 -6.51 -3.17
CA LYS A 2 -4.95 -5.95 -3.84
C LYS A 2 -4.93 -4.44 -3.71
N LEU A 3 -3.73 -3.87 -3.67
CA LEU A 3 -3.59 -2.41 -3.67
C LEU A 3 -4.32 -1.78 -4.86
N TYR A 4 -4.20 -2.38 -6.03
CA TYR A 4 -4.84 -1.85 -7.24
C TYR A 4 -6.36 -1.75 -7.07
N ASP A 5 -6.99 -2.78 -6.48
CA ASP A 5 -8.44 -2.78 -6.28
C ASP A 5 -8.87 -1.67 -5.34
N LEU A 6 -8.09 -1.43 -4.28
CA LEU A 6 -8.39 -0.36 -3.35
C LEU A 6 -8.27 1.01 -4.02
N LEU A 7 -7.18 1.23 -4.76
CA LEU A 7 -6.96 2.51 -5.42
C LEU A 7 -8.02 2.83 -6.46
N ARG A 8 -8.58 1.82 -7.10
CA ARG A 8 -9.69 2.02 -8.04
C ARG A 8 -10.99 2.40 -7.35
N ALA A 9 -11.17 1.94 -6.11
CA ALA A 9 -12.41 2.15 -5.37
C ALA A 9 -12.47 3.49 -4.66
N ILE A 10 -11.33 4.04 -4.27
CA ILE A 10 -11.29 5.29 -3.51
C ILE A 10 -11.30 6.48 -4.47
N THR A 11 -12.00 7.55 -4.04
CA THR A 11 -12.03 8.81 -4.79
C THR A 11 -11.10 9.86 -4.18
N HIS A 12 -10.59 9.59 -2.99
CA HIS A 12 -9.69 10.48 -2.28
C HIS A 12 -8.31 10.48 -2.93
N GLN A 13 -7.74 11.67 -3.18
CA GLN A 13 -6.48 11.78 -3.91
C GLN A 13 -5.26 11.99 -3.01
N ASN A 14 -5.48 12.30 -1.74
CA ASN A 14 -4.39 12.55 -0.81
C ASN A 14 -4.21 11.34 0.11
N TYR A 15 -3.52 10.34 -0.37
CA TYR A 15 -3.23 9.15 0.42
C TYR A 15 -1.73 8.89 0.45
N THR A 16 -1.30 8.14 1.46
CA THR A 16 0.08 7.71 1.62
C THR A 16 0.10 6.18 1.59
N ILE A 17 1.03 5.60 0.85
CA ILE A 17 1.17 4.15 0.76
C ILE A 17 2.46 3.75 1.44
N VAL A 18 2.36 2.82 2.40
CA VAL A 18 3.48 2.32 3.18
C VAL A 18 3.63 0.82 2.93
N LEU A 19 4.83 0.40 2.56
CA LEU A 19 5.15 -1.00 2.38
C LEU A 19 5.74 -1.56 3.67
N GLN A 20 5.11 -2.61 4.20
CA GLN A 20 5.58 -3.31 5.39
C GLN A 20 6.15 -4.66 4.97
N ASP A 21 7.43 -4.89 5.27
CA ASP A 21 8.06 -6.18 4.96
C ASP A 21 7.63 -7.21 6.00
N VAL A 22 7.01 -8.30 5.53
CA VAL A 22 6.54 -9.36 6.43
C VAL A 22 7.67 -10.17 7.05
N ASN A 23 8.87 -10.11 6.47
CA ASN A 23 10.03 -10.85 6.95
C ASN A 23 10.85 -10.07 7.97
N PHE A 24 10.62 -8.77 8.10
CA PHE A 24 11.35 -7.92 9.01
C PHE A 24 10.35 -7.11 9.83
N ILE A 25 10.15 -7.51 11.07
CA ILE A 25 9.20 -6.86 11.96
C ILE A 25 9.57 -5.37 12.12
N ASN A 26 8.57 -4.51 12.00
CA ASN A 26 8.69 -3.05 12.16
C ASN A 26 9.48 -2.35 11.05
N THR A 27 9.72 -3.01 9.93
CA THR A 27 10.34 -2.37 8.79
C THR A 27 9.25 -1.86 7.85
N THR A 28 9.13 -0.55 7.74
CA THR A 28 8.18 0.07 6.83
C THR A 28 8.90 1.08 5.94
N ARG A 29 8.40 1.23 4.72
CA ARG A 29 8.96 2.18 3.76
C ARG A 29 7.82 2.84 3.01
N LYS A 30 7.84 4.17 2.98
CA LYS A 30 6.84 4.93 2.23
C LYS A 30 7.15 4.84 0.73
N LEU A 31 6.12 4.57 -0.06
CA LEU A 31 6.25 4.57 -1.52
C LEU A 31 6.01 6.00 -2.01
N GLU A 32 7.03 6.61 -2.60
CA GLU A 32 7.00 8.03 -2.93
C GLU A 32 6.73 8.33 -4.40
N THR A 33 7.00 7.37 -5.28
CA THR A 33 6.82 7.60 -6.72
C THR A 33 5.70 6.73 -7.27
N LEU A 34 5.08 7.20 -8.34
CA LEU A 34 4.03 6.44 -9.01
C LEU A 34 4.56 5.13 -9.56
N GLU A 35 5.80 5.10 -10.00
CA GLU A 35 6.41 3.87 -10.51
C GLU A 35 6.54 2.82 -9.42
N GLU A 36 6.95 3.20 -8.21
CA GLU A 36 7.02 2.29 -7.07
C GLU A 36 5.64 1.76 -6.73
N ILE A 37 4.63 2.62 -6.74
CA ILE A 37 3.26 2.21 -6.44
C ILE A 37 2.77 1.19 -7.46
N LYS A 38 3.07 1.40 -8.74
CA LYS A 38 2.66 0.46 -9.79
C LYS A 38 3.30 -0.91 -9.62
N GLU A 39 4.54 -0.96 -9.15
CA GLU A 39 5.22 -2.23 -8.91
C GLU A 39 4.55 -3.05 -7.82
N HIS A 40 3.76 -2.42 -6.96
CA HIS A 40 3.11 -3.06 -5.83
C HIS A 40 1.59 -3.15 -5.97
N PHE A 41 1.07 -3.00 -7.18
CA PHE A 41 -0.38 -3.07 -7.41
C PHE A 41 -1.00 -4.41 -6.97
N ASP A 42 -0.25 -5.49 -7.07
CA ASP A 42 -0.74 -6.82 -6.70
C ASP A 42 -0.48 -7.17 -5.24
N ASN A 43 0.12 -6.26 -4.47
CA ASN A 43 0.41 -6.52 -3.08
C ASN A 43 -0.87 -6.46 -2.24
N THR A 44 -0.85 -7.21 -1.14
CA THR A 44 -2.00 -7.30 -0.25
C THR A 44 -2.10 -6.07 0.64
N VAL A 45 -3.29 -5.48 0.71
CA VAL A 45 -3.58 -4.37 1.62
C VAL A 45 -3.84 -4.93 3.02
N VAL A 46 -3.15 -4.39 4.01
CA VAL A 46 -3.32 -4.79 5.41
C VAL A 46 -4.33 -3.89 6.11
N SER A 47 -4.17 -2.58 5.97
CA SER A 47 -5.02 -1.64 6.69
C SER A 47 -5.04 -0.28 6.00
N VAL A 48 -6.06 0.50 6.33
CA VAL A 48 -6.18 1.90 5.90
C VAL A 48 -6.55 2.70 7.13
N ASP A 49 -5.73 3.70 7.45
CA ASP A 49 -5.96 4.57 8.60
C ASP A 49 -6.88 5.74 8.25
N GLU A 50 -7.30 6.46 9.29
CA GLU A 50 -8.21 7.60 9.11
C GLU A 50 -7.63 8.71 8.27
N ASP A 51 -6.32 8.87 8.28
CA ASP A 51 -5.63 9.87 7.47
C ASP A 51 -5.24 9.36 6.09
N TRP A 52 -5.85 8.28 5.66
CA TRP A 52 -5.58 7.64 4.36
C TRP A 52 -4.14 7.16 4.22
N THR A 53 -3.58 6.62 5.29
CA THR A 53 -2.34 5.87 5.21
C THR A 53 -2.68 4.41 4.92
N ILE A 54 -2.30 3.96 3.73
CA ILE A 54 -2.58 2.60 3.26
C ILE A 54 -1.34 1.75 3.50
N THR A 55 -1.48 0.72 4.33
CA THR A 55 -0.39 -0.21 4.61
C THR A 55 -0.56 -1.46 3.77
N ILE A 56 0.48 -1.81 3.02
CA ILE A 56 0.50 -3.02 2.20
C ILE A 56 1.68 -3.91 2.63
N THR A 57 1.55 -5.21 2.36
CA THR A 57 2.62 -6.18 2.64
C THR A 57 3.38 -6.50 1.37
N THR A 58 4.46 -7.29 1.52
CA THR A 58 5.22 -7.78 0.37
C THR A 58 4.56 -8.99 -0.29
N GLN A 59 3.54 -9.55 0.33
CA GLN A 59 2.80 -10.68 -0.26
C GLN A 59 1.92 -10.21 -1.40
N LYS A 60 1.98 -10.92 -2.51
CA LYS A 60 1.14 -10.64 -3.67
C LYS A 60 -0.01 -11.64 -3.74
N ILE A 61 -1.12 -11.16 -4.23
CA ILE A 61 -2.31 -11.99 -4.42
C ILE A 61 -2.28 -12.60 -5.83
#